data_cb506268715832a41ec5b47929b51c54
#
_entry.id   cb506268715832a41ec5b47929b51c54
#
_cell.length_a   1.000
_cell.length_b   1.000
_cell.length_c   1.000
_cell.angle_alpha   90.00
_cell.angle_beta   90.00
_cell.angle_gamma   90.00
#
_symmetry.space_group_name_H-M   'P 1'
#
loop_
_entity.id
_entity.type
_entity.pdbx_description
1 polymer ?
#
loop_
_entity_poly.entity_id
_entity_poly.type
_entity_poly.pdbx_seq_one_letter_code
_entity_poly.pdbx_strand_id
1 'polypeptide(L)'
;DVYKRQAQIDYDAYKAEDGESKLQYSRSFGPVYRDPMSAHLNSAMEDVGGRGIVQVTPTKYTRDLVYEGKWGIDLRNSEAVLRRTLLGNVPSSPYYGKPVPWSVIYKDGEGKDAVDGSWTQCFPISCKISTDKYRGLDAGENRSNLFRDEYLIRLPETILLRAEAKMRSGDNAGAADDINLLRKRAQCEYLVQASEVNVDLILDERARELVYEECRWNTLLRMGGTVAVDRIKKYAYWDDPRTTLTKKFNLWPIPQVVIDTNKDVVMEQNPGWN
;
A
#
# COMPACT_ATOMS: atom_id res chain seq x y z
N ASP A 1 0.65 7.27 -3.31
CA ASP A 1 -0.11 7.92 -2.22
C ASP A 1 -0.56 9.34 -2.54
N VAL A 2 0.22 10.14 -3.25
CA VAL A 2 -0.25 11.43 -3.81
C VAL A 2 -1.37 11.17 -4.81
N TYR A 3 -1.27 10.12 -5.60
CA TYR A 3 -2.31 9.68 -6.54
C TYR A 3 -3.61 9.24 -5.88
N LYS A 4 -3.59 8.77 -4.64
CA LYS A 4 -4.83 8.40 -3.92
C LYS A 4 -5.72 9.58 -3.65
N ARG A 5 -5.15 10.68 -3.13
CA ARG A 5 -5.90 11.91 -2.88
C ARG A 5 -6.32 12.58 -4.17
N GLN A 6 -5.47 12.56 -5.18
CA GLN A 6 -5.79 13.10 -6.49
C GLN A 6 -6.93 12.31 -7.14
N ALA A 7 -6.87 10.98 -7.11
CA ALA A 7 -7.95 10.14 -7.61
C ALA A 7 -9.27 10.36 -6.87
N GLN A 8 -9.23 10.68 -5.57
CA GLN A 8 -10.43 11.01 -4.80
C GLN A 8 -11.00 12.39 -5.17
N ILE A 9 -10.13 13.37 -5.35
CA ILE A 9 -10.51 14.74 -5.77
C ILE A 9 -11.05 14.70 -7.20
N ASP A 10 -10.36 14.02 -8.11
CA ASP A 10 -10.79 13.86 -9.50
C ASP A 10 -12.12 13.09 -9.59
N TYR A 11 -12.34 12.18 -8.65
CA TYR A 11 -13.57 11.43 -8.53
C TYR A 11 -14.76 12.33 -8.14
N ASP A 12 -14.60 13.20 -7.15
CA ASP A 12 -15.66 14.12 -6.72
C ASP A 12 -16.00 15.13 -7.83
N ALA A 13 -15.01 15.56 -8.61
CA ALA A 13 -15.22 16.35 -9.81
C ALA A 13 -15.99 15.57 -10.89
N TYR A 14 -15.59 14.32 -11.13
CA TYR A 14 -16.23 13.44 -12.12
C TYR A 14 -17.68 13.08 -11.75
N LYS A 15 -17.98 12.90 -10.47
CA LYS A 15 -19.33 12.66 -9.95
C LYS A 15 -20.27 13.82 -10.24
N ALA A 16 -19.77 15.04 -10.21
CA ALA A 16 -20.58 16.24 -10.46
C ALA A 16 -21.05 16.34 -11.91
N GLU A 17 -20.31 15.76 -12.87
CA GLU A 17 -20.63 15.82 -14.29
C GLU A 17 -21.61 14.74 -14.74
N ASP A 18 -21.49 13.50 -14.23
CA ASP A 18 -22.23 12.34 -14.76
C ASP A 18 -23.39 11.83 -13.87
N GLY A 19 -23.53 12.34 -12.65
CA GLY A 19 -24.58 11.90 -11.70
C GLY A 19 -24.42 10.45 -11.21
N GLU A 20 -23.43 9.71 -11.70
CA GLU A 20 -23.13 8.34 -11.31
C GLU A 20 -22.04 8.28 -10.23
N SER A 21 -22.40 7.73 -9.09
CA SER A 21 -21.45 7.49 -8.00
C SER A 21 -20.53 6.32 -8.30
N LYS A 22 -19.34 6.59 -8.85
CA LYS A 22 -18.32 5.55 -9.13
C LYS A 22 -17.16 5.63 -8.14
N LEU A 23 -17.42 5.46 -6.84
CA LEU A 23 -16.37 5.39 -5.81
C LEU A 23 -15.51 4.13 -6.02
N GLN A 24 -14.44 4.30 -6.78
CA GLN A 24 -13.54 3.21 -7.16
C GLN A 24 -12.30 3.12 -6.28
N TYR A 25 -12.22 3.87 -5.19
CA TYR A 25 -11.02 3.95 -4.36
C TYR A 25 -10.53 2.56 -3.91
N SER A 26 -11.40 1.77 -3.31
CA SER A 26 -11.04 0.41 -2.89
C SER A 26 -10.64 -0.49 -4.06
N ARG A 27 -11.25 -0.28 -5.23
CA ARG A 27 -10.92 -1.03 -6.44
C ARG A 27 -9.51 -0.74 -6.95
N SER A 28 -9.00 0.47 -6.72
CA SER A 28 -7.63 0.85 -7.12
C SER A 28 -6.57 -0.03 -6.45
N PHE A 29 -6.87 -0.56 -5.27
CA PHE A 29 -6.00 -1.43 -4.48
C PHE A 29 -6.38 -2.90 -4.55
N GLY A 30 -7.47 -3.24 -5.22
CA GLY A 30 -7.93 -4.61 -5.38
C GLY A 30 -7.27 -5.30 -6.57
N PRO A 31 -7.01 -6.62 -6.47
CA PRO A 31 -6.49 -7.40 -7.58
C PRO A 31 -7.52 -7.56 -8.71
N VAL A 32 -7.02 -7.74 -9.92
CA VAL A 32 -7.82 -8.15 -11.08
C VAL A 32 -7.36 -9.52 -11.52
N TYR A 33 -8.28 -10.47 -11.51
CA TYR A 33 -7.99 -11.82 -11.98
C TYR A 33 -8.30 -11.91 -13.49
N ARG A 34 -7.25 -11.80 -14.30
CA ARG A 34 -7.29 -12.02 -15.74
C ARG A 34 -6.70 -13.39 -16.08
N ASP A 35 -6.76 -13.79 -17.34
CA ASP A 35 -6.17 -15.05 -17.78
C ASP A 35 -4.68 -15.15 -17.40
N PRO A 36 -4.21 -16.32 -16.94
CA PRO A 36 -4.95 -17.59 -16.81
C PRO A 36 -5.83 -17.71 -15.55
N MET A 37 -5.82 -16.72 -14.68
CA MET A 37 -6.51 -16.78 -13.37
C MET A 37 -8.02 -16.78 -13.48
N SER A 38 -8.58 -16.16 -14.51
CA SER A 38 -10.02 -16.12 -14.75
C SER A 38 -10.65 -17.53 -14.90
N ALA A 39 -9.85 -18.55 -15.21
CA ALA A 39 -10.28 -19.94 -15.19
C ALA A 39 -10.62 -20.47 -13.79
N HIS A 40 -10.12 -19.83 -12.75
CA HIS A 40 -10.27 -20.28 -11.36
C HIS A 40 -10.93 -19.24 -10.45
N LEU A 41 -10.67 -17.96 -10.70
CA LEU A 41 -11.13 -16.85 -9.88
C LEU A 41 -11.86 -15.82 -10.74
N ASN A 42 -13.12 -15.60 -10.44
CA ASN A 42 -13.86 -14.48 -11.00
C ASN A 42 -13.60 -13.23 -10.14
N SER A 43 -13.17 -12.15 -10.77
CA SER A 43 -12.83 -10.88 -10.11
C SER A 43 -14.04 -10.14 -9.51
N ALA A 44 -15.23 -10.63 -9.73
CA ALA A 44 -16.44 -10.15 -9.05
C ALA A 44 -16.62 -10.74 -7.65
N MET A 45 -15.53 -10.95 -6.92
CA MET A 45 -15.57 -11.52 -5.57
C MET A 45 -16.32 -10.59 -4.62
N GLU A 46 -17.52 -11.00 -4.26
CA GLU A 46 -18.43 -10.24 -3.40
C GLU A 46 -17.88 -10.06 -1.98
N ASP A 47 -17.18 -11.06 -1.49
CA ASP A 47 -16.62 -11.11 -0.14
C ASP A 47 -15.43 -10.15 0.09
N VAL A 48 -14.92 -9.51 -0.97
CA VAL A 48 -13.76 -8.60 -0.90
C VAL A 48 -14.01 -7.24 -1.54
N GLY A 49 -15.26 -6.83 -1.63
CA GLY A 49 -15.60 -5.52 -2.17
C GLY A 49 -15.67 -5.45 -3.70
N GLY A 50 -15.73 -6.60 -4.40
CA GLY A 50 -15.91 -6.70 -5.82
C GLY A 50 -14.62 -6.59 -6.64
N ARG A 51 -14.77 -6.35 -7.94
CA ARG A 51 -13.68 -6.33 -8.91
C ARG A 51 -12.69 -5.21 -8.67
N GLY A 52 -11.42 -5.54 -8.43
CA GLY A 52 -10.31 -4.60 -8.45
C GLY A 52 -10.00 -4.05 -9.85
N ILE A 53 -9.30 -2.93 -9.92
CA ILE A 53 -8.77 -2.33 -11.15
C ILE A 53 -7.25 -2.16 -11.14
N VAL A 54 -6.59 -2.52 -10.03
CA VAL A 54 -5.12 -2.60 -9.91
C VAL A 54 -4.40 -1.32 -10.35
N GLN A 55 -4.79 -0.20 -9.83
CA GLN A 55 -4.01 1.04 -10.04
C GLN A 55 -2.77 1.09 -9.12
N VAL A 56 -2.83 0.38 -7.99
CA VAL A 56 -1.74 0.29 -7.02
C VAL A 56 -1.54 -1.16 -6.61
N THR A 57 -0.36 -1.70 -6.88
CA THR A 57 0.05 -3.05 -6.51
C THR A 57 0.97 -3.01 -5.29
N PRO A 58 0.75 -3.83 -4.24
CA PRO A 58 1.67 -3.93 -3.13
C PRO A 58 2.99 -4.57 -3.60
N THR A 59 4.12 -3.98 -3.19
CA THR A 59 5.42 -4.62 -3.42
C THR A 59 5.59 -5.88 -2.56
N LYS A 60 6.53 -6.76 -2.93
CA LYS A 60 6.90 -7.92 -2.10
C LYS A 60 7.25 -7.50 -0.66
N TYR A 61 7.88 -6.33 -0.49
CA TYR A 61 8.17 -5.78 0.82
C TYR A 61 6.90 -5.60 1.67
N THR A 62 5.92 -4.92 1.16
CA THR A 62 4.68 -4.61 1.91
C THR A 62 3.84 -5.85 2.13
N ARG A 63 3.83 -6.77 1.17
CA ARG A 63 3.01 -7.97 1.20
C ARG A 63 3.61 -9.07 2.07
N ASP A 64 4.94 -9.25 1.99
CA ASP A 64 5.62 -10.42 2.54
C ASP A 64 6.77 -10.05 3.48
N LEU A 65 7.82 -9.35 3.00
CA LEU A 65 9.08 -9.19 3.72
C LEU A 65 8.94 -8.47 5.06
N VAL A 66 8.02 -7.51 5.16
CA VAL A 66 7.76 -6.77 6.40
C VAL A 66 7.26 -7.68 7.54
N TYR A 67 6.73 -8.86 7.17
CA TYR A 67 6.27 -9.90 8.10
C TYR A 67 7.18 -11.12 8.14
N GLU A 68 8.30 -11.12 7.44
CA GLU A 68 9.20 -12.28 7.36
C GLU A 68 9.58 -12.81 8.74
N GLY A 69 9.50 -14.13 8.92
CA GLY A 69 9.71 -14.79 10.21
C GLY A 69 8.60 -14.61 11.26
N LYS A 70 7.53 -13.88 10.95
CA LYS A 70 6.46 -13.50 11.89
C LYS A 70 5.06 -13.84 11.36
N TRP A 71 4.95 -14.78 10.44
CA TRP A 71 3.69 -15.23 9.87
C TRP A 71 2.80 -15.87 10.94
N GLY A 72 1.57 -15.40 11.04
CA GLY A 72 0.58 -15.93 11.98
C GLY A 72 0.69 -15.43 13.42
N ILE A 73 1.74 -14.65 13.76
CA ILE A 73 1.91 -14.07 15.10
C ILE A 73 1.58 -12.57 15.18
N ASP A 74 0.99 -12.01 14.15
CA ASP A 74 0.58 -10.62 14.07
C ASP A 74 -0.77 -10.56 13.34
N LEU A 75 -1.82 -10.06 14.00
CA LEU A 75 -3.16 -10.01 13.41
C LEU A 75 -3.23 -9.16 12.14
N ARG A 76 -2.32 -8.20 11.97
CA ARG A 76 -2.23 -7.39 10.75
C ARG A 76 -1.79 -8.22 9.54
N ASN A 77 -1.19 -9.38 9.78
CA ASN A 77 -0.80 -10.37 8.78
C ASN A 77 -1.75 -11.58 8.71
N SER A 78 -2.85 -11.55 9.42
CA SER A 78 -3.84 -12.63 9.40
C SER A 78 -4.66 -12.62 8.11
N GLU A 79 -5.29 -13.76 7.80
CA GLU A 79 -6.24 -13.88 6.67
C GLU A 79 -7.42 -12.89 6.77
N ALA A 80 -7.76 -12.42 7.97
CA ALA A 80 -8.80 -11.42 8.18
C ALA A 80 -8.40 -10.01 7.71
N VAL A 81 -7.09 -9.72 7.67
CA VAL A 81 -6.56 -8.40 7.26
C VAL A 81 -5.88 -8.46 5.90
N LEU A 82 -5.11 -9.49 5.65
CA LEU A 82 -4.43 -9.72 4.39
C LEU A 82 -4.74 -11.15 3.92
N ARG A 83 -5.78 -11.25 3.10
CA ARG A 83 -6.27 -12.55 2.61
C ARG A 83 -5.34 -13.09 1.53
N ARG A 84 -4.64 -14.16 1.86
CA ARG A 84 -3.76 -14.90 0.97
C ARG A 84 -4.41 -16.15 0.41
N THR A 85 -5.38 -16.69 1.13
CA THR A 85 -6.13 -17.88 0.69
C THR A 85 -7.28 -17.44 -0.20
N LEU A 86 -7.13 -17.63 -1.49
CA LEU A 86 -8.15 -17.33 -2.48
C LEU A 86 -8.89 -18.62 -2.83
N LEU A 87 -10.20 -18.64 -2.62
CA LEU A 87 -11.03 -19.79 -2.96
C LEU A 87 -11.52 -19.66 -4.41
N GLY A 88 -11.35 -20.72 -5.18
CA GLY A 88 -11.87 -20.79 -6.54
C GLY A 88 -13.39 -20.59 -6.54
N ASN A 89 -13.88 -19.66 -7.36
CA ASN A 89 -15.30 -19.32 -7.46
C ASN A 89 -15.87 -19.52 -8.87
N VAL A 90 -15.10 -20.12 -9.77
CA VAL A 90 -15.54 -20.50 -11.11
C VAL A 90 -16.00 -21.96 -11.07
N PRO A 91 -17.28 -22.26 -11.37
CA PRO A 91 -17.83 -23.62 -11.23
C PRO A 91 -17.10 -24.70 -12.03
N SER A 92 -16.54 -24.36 -13.18
CA SER A 92 -15.77 -25.28 -14.05
C SER A 92 -14.33 -25.51 -13.54
N SER A 93 -13.88 -24.78 -12.55
CA SER A 93 -12.52 -24.89 -12.01
C SER A 93 -12.37 -26.15 -11.13
N PRO A 94 -11.25 -26.90 -11.23
CA PRO A 94 -10.93 -27.97 -10.30
C PRO A 94 -10.73 -27.47 -8.85
N TYR A 95 -10.57 -26.17 -8.68
CA TYR A 95 -10.44 -25.50 -7.39
C TYR A 95 -11.75 -24.87 -6.90
N TYR A 96 -12.88 -25.13 -7.52
CA TYR A 96 -14.15 -24.58 -7.07
C TYR A 96 -14.40 -24.90 -5.58
N GLY A 97 -14.60 -23.85 -4.77
CA GLY A 97 -14.74 -23.94 -3.31
C GLY A 97 -13.49 -24.35 -2.55
N LYS A 98 -12.33 -24.45 -3.21
CA LYS A 98 -11.05 -24.82 -2.61
C LYS A 98 -10.00 -23.73 -2.82
N PRO A 99 -8.95 -23.68 -1.98
CA PRO A 99 -7.84 -22.76 -2.20
C PRO A 99 -7.20 -22.95 -3.58
N VAL A 100 -7.01 -21.86 -4.32
CA VAL A 100 -6.23 -21.86 -5.56
C VAL A 100 -4.76 -21.67 -5.18
N PRO A 101 -3.87 -22.63 -5.50
CA PRO A 101 -2.45 -22.50 -5.16
C PRO A 101 -1.80 -21.34 -5.89
N TRP A 102 -0.95 -20.59 -5.21
CA TRP A 102 -0.18 -19.51 -5.83
C TRP A 102 0.74 -19.98 -6.97
N SER A 103 1.17 -21.24 -6.95
CA SER A 103 1.90 -21.88 -8.07
C SER A 103 1.09 -22.00 -9.37
N VAL A 104 -0.24 -21.96 -9.28
CA VAL A 104 -1.12 -21.90 -10.45
C VAL A 104 -1.19 -20.46 -10.98
N ILE A 105 -1.01 -19.48 -10.10
CA ILE A 105 -1.05 -18.05 -10.40
C ILE A 105 0.30 -17.58 -10.94
N TYR A 106 1.37 -18.03 -10.31
CA TYR A 106 2.73 -17.63 -10.61
C TYR A 106 3.57 -18.82 -11.03
N LYS A 107 4.28 -18.74 -12.16
CA LYS A 107 5.14 -19.83 -12.64
C LYS A 107 6.28 -20.18 -11.69
N ASP A 108 6.82 -19.22 -10.96
CA ASP A 108 7.92 -19.37 -10.02
C ASP A 108 7.45 -19.59 -8.57
N GLY A 109 6.14 -19.61 -8.35
CA GLY A 109 5.56 -19.70 -7.00
C GLY A 109 5.79 -18.46 -6.12
N GLU A 110 6.65 -17.53 -6.55
CA GLU A 110 7.03 -16.32 -5.79
C GLU A 110 6.45 -15.02 -6.34
N GLY A 111 5.81 -15.08 -7.49
CA GLY A 111 5.22 -13.90 -8.14
C GLY A 111 6.21 -13.06 -8.94
N LYS A 112 7.38 -13.60 -9.27
CA LYS A 112 8.42 -12.90 -10.01
C LYS A 112 8.32 -13.12 -11.52
N ASP A 113 7.95 -14.31 -11.93
CA ASP A 113 7.80 -14.72 -13.33
C ASP A 113 6.35 -15.04 -13.67
N ALA A 114 5.45 -14.17 -13.26
CA ALA A 114 4.09 -14.28 -13.73
C ALA A 114 4.06 -14.10 -15.24
N VAL A 115 3.47 -15.06 -15.92
CA VAL A 115 3.17 -14.92 -17.34
C VAL A 115 2.43 -13.61 -17.55
N ASP A 116 2.93 -12.75 -18.44
CA ASP A 116 2.28 -11.50 -18.85
C ASP A 116 2.14 -10.42 -17.76
N GLY A 117 3.01 -10.39 -16.75
CA GLY A 117 2.90 -9.40 -15.67
C GLY A 117 1.67 -9.62 -14.78
N SER A 118 1.09 -10.82 -14.78
CA SER A 118 -0.13 -11.15 -14.01
C SER A 118 0.06 -11.01 -12.49
N TRP A 119 1.29 -11.12 -11.98
CA TRP A 119 1.60 -10.85 -10.57
C TRP A 119 1.31 -9.39 -10.17
N THR A 120 1.39 -8.43 -11.08
CA THR A 120 0.99 -7.04 -10.83
C THR A 120 -0.52 -6.91 -10.71
N GLN A 121 -1.26 -7.90 -11.17
CA GLN A 121 -2.71 -7.90 -11.23
C GLN A 121 -3.34 -8.82 -10.18
N CYS A 122 -2.61 -9.87 -9.77
CA CYS A 122 -3.08 -10.86 -8.82
C CYS A 122 -2.17 -10.91 -7.59
N PHE A 123 -2.69 -10.54 -6.44
CA PHE A 123 -1.95 -10.47 -5.17
C PHE A 123 -2.92 -10.67 -4.00
N PRO A 124 -2.40 -10.94 -2.78
CA PRO A 124 -3.23 -11.04 -1.58
C PRO A 124 -4.09 -9.80 -1.36
N ILE A 125 -5.33 -10.00 -0.98
CA ILE A 125 -6.33 -8.95 -0.85
C ILE A 125 -6.22 -8.30 0.53
N SER A 126 -6.06 -6.97 0.56
CA SER A 126 -6.14 -6.23 1.81
C SER A 126 -7.60 -5.97 2.19
N CYS A 127 -8.08 -6.69 3.21
CA CYS A 127 -9.41 -6.49 3.77
C CYS A 127 -9.51 -5.17 4.57
N LYS A 128 -8.41 -4.47 4.78
CA LYS A 128 -8.37 -3.16 5.42
C LYS A 128 -9.04 -2.08 4.58
N ILE A 129 -8.97 -2.21 3.26
CA ILE A 129 -9.56 -1.26 2.30
C ILE A 129 -10.81 -1.83 1.67
N SER A 130 -10.76 -3.10 1.28
CA SER A 130 -11.88 -3.79 0.64
C SER A 130 -12.79 -4.40 1.70
N THR A 131 -14.07 -4.04 1.66
CA THR A 131 -15.11 -4.59 2.53
C THR A 131 -16.43 -4.66 1.76
N ASP A 132 -17.22 -5.67 2.03
CA ASP A 132 -18.55 -5.84 1.50
C ASP A 132 -19.62 -4.99 2.21
N LYS A 133 -19.31 -4.49 3.42
CA LYS A 133 -20.30 -3.85 4.31
C LYS A 133 -20.87 -2.52 3.80
N TYR A 134 -20.12 -1.80 3.00
CA TYR A 134 -20.52 -0.46 2.51
C TYR A 134 -20.62 -0.42 1.00
N ARG A 135 -20.95 -1.55 0.43
CA ARG A 135 -21.06 -1.73 -1.00
C ARG A 135 -22.31 -1.05 -1.54
N GLY A 136 -22.14 -0.18 -2.53
CA GLY A 136 -23.26 0.30 -3.32
C GLY A 136 -23.75 -0.82 -4.23
N LEU A 137 -24.96 -1.27 -4.00
CA LEU A 137 -25.64 -2.26 -4.83
C LEU A 137 -26.26 -1.53 -6.02
N ASP A 138 -25.49 -1.27 -7.07
CA ASP A 138 -26.08 -1.04 -8.37
C ASP A 138 -26.47 -2.41 -8.93
N ALA A 139 -27.77 -2.63 -8.95
CA ALA A 139 -28.35 -3.88 -9.41
C ALA A 139 -27.80 -4.27 -10.78
N GLY A 140 -27.06 -5.36 -10.84
CA GLY A 140 -26.59 -5.97 -12.09
C GLY A 140 -25.17 -5.62 -12.53
N GLU A 141 -24.46 -4.71 -11.85
CA GLU A 141 -23.06 -4.46 -12.15
C GLU A 141 -22.13 -5.00 -11.05
N ASN A 142 -21.15 -5.82 -11.43
CA ASN A 142 -20.08 -6.35 -10.57
C ASN A 142 -19.11 -5.25 -10.12
N ARG A 143 -19.56 -4.02 -9.97
CA ARG A 143 -18.79 -2.86 -9.57
C ARG A 143 -19.10 -2.57 -8.12
N SER A 144 -18.09 -2.65 -7.28
CA SER A 144 -18.21 -2.29 -5.88
C SER A 144 -17.83 -0.84 -5.70
N ASN A 145 -18.82 0.00 -5.61
CA ASN A 145 -18.64 1.34 -5.05
C ASN A 145 -18.66 1.19 -3.52
N LEU A 146 -17.62 1.63 -2.84
CA LEU A 146 -17.58 1.64 -1.39
C LEU A 146 -17.95 3.01 -0.88
N PHE A 147 -19.00 3.05 -0.08
CA PHE A 147 -19.45 4.24 0.65
C PHE A 147 -19.01 4.10 2.11
N ARG A 148 -17.82 4.55 2.43
CA ARG A 148 -17.33 4.60 3.80
C ARG A 148 -16.49 5.84 4.01
N ASP A 149 -16.42 6.27 5.27
CA ASP A 149 -15.47 7.30 5.67
C ASP A 149 -14.03 6.80 5.54
N GLU A 150 -13.16 7.67 5.09
CA GLU A 150 -11.73 7.41 5.02
C GLU A 150 -10.99 8.15 6.14
N TYR A 151 -10.04 7.45 6.76
CA TYR A 151 -9.18 8.07 7.75
C TYR A 151 -8.20 9.01 7.08
N LEU A 152 -8.23 10.28 7.47
CA LEU A 152 -7.16 11.22 7.14
C LEU A 152 -5.93 10.97 8.02
N ILE A 153 -6.16 10.80 9.32
CA ILE A 153 -5.15 10.47 10.32
C ILE A 153 -5.78 9.55 11.36
N ARG A 154 -5.05 8.51 11.77
CA ARG A 154 -5.44 7.64 12.88
C ARG A 154 -4.44 7.74 14.02
N LEU A 155 -4.89 7.45 15.23
CA LEU A 155 -4.05 7.43 16.43
C LEU A 155 -2.72 6.62 16.27
N PRO A 156 -2.67 5.47 15.60
CA PRO A 156 -1.42 4.77 15.32
C PRO A 156 -0.38 5.60 14.58
N GLU A 157 -0.77 6.48 13.68
CA GLU A 157 0.16 7.38 13.01
C GLU A 157 0.80 8.36 14.00
N THR A 158 0.01 8.94 14.88
CA THR A 158 0.51 9.83 15.94
C THR A 158 1.46 9.10 16.90
N ILE A 159 1.13 7.85 17.27
CA ILE A 159 2.00 7.02 18.11
C ILE A 159 3.34 6.75 17.42
N LEU A 160 3.33 6.41 16.13
CA LEU A 160 4.55 6.15 15.35
C LEU A 160 5.36 7.42 15.08
N LEU A 161 4.72 8.59 14.95
CA LEU A 161 5.42 9.89 14.93
C LEU A 161 6.10 10.17 16.26
N ARG A 162 5.44 9.87 17.38
CA ARG A 162 6.03 10.01 18.72
C ARG A 162 7.19 9.02 18.92
N ALA A 163 7.06 7.78 18.49
CA ALA A 163 8.14 6.80 18.53
C ALA A 163 9.37 7.28 17.73
N GLU A 164 9.14 7.84 16.53
CA GLU A 164 10.21 8.44 15.73
C GLU A 164 10.88 9.62 16.46
N ALA A 165 10.09 10.52 17.03
CA ALA A 165 10.62 11.67 17.77
C ALA A 165 11.48 11.22 18.99
N LYS A 166 11.00 10.23 19.74
CA LYS A 166 11.75 9.63 20.87
C LYS A 166 13.05 8.99 20.38
N MET A 167 13.01 8.17 19.33
CA MET A 167 14.21 7.58 18.73
C MET A 167 15.23 8.67 18.34
N ARG A 168 14.78 9.75 17.69
CA ARG A 168 15.65 10.86 17.27
C ARG A 168 16.24 11.65 18.43
N SER A 169 15.57 11.68 19.58
CA SER A 169 16.08 12.29 20.80
C SER A 169 16.92 11.35 21.66
N GLY A 170 17.14 10.10 21.23
CA GLY A 170 17.91 9.10 21.96
C GLY A 170 17.11 8.28 22.98
N ASP A 171 15.79 8.54 23.14
CA ASP A 171 14.90 7.75 23.98
C ASP A 171 14.40 6.50 23.23
N ASN A 172 15.31 5.56 22.99
CA ASN A 172 14.96 4.31 22.31
C ASN A 172 14.05 3.41 23.15
N ALA A 173 14.12 3.49 24.48
CA ALA A 173 13.22 2.74 25.35
C ALA A 173 11.77 3.21 25.20
N GLY A 174 11.55 4.51 25.30
CA GLY A 174 10.22 5.09 25.08
C GLY A 174 9.70 4.89 23.64
N ALA A 175 10.59 4.86 22.65
CA ALA A 175 10.20 4.54 21.26
C ALA A 175 9.78 3.07 21.12
N ALA A 176 10.48 2.13 21.77
CA ALA A 176 10.09 0.72 21.81
C ALA A 176 8.74 0.53 22.49
N ASP A 177 8.46 1.24 23.58
CA ASP A 177 7.16 1.19 24.26
C ASP A 177 6.01 1.62 23.35
N ASP A 178 6.18 2.69 22.59
CA ASP A 178 5.19 3.18 21.64
C ASP A 178 4.92 2.16 20.53
N ILE A 179 5.96 1.56 19.96
CA ILE A 179 5.83 0.49 18.97
C ILE A 179 5.10 -0.71 19.57
N ASN A 180 5.49 -1.11 20.79
CA ASN A 180 4.92 -2.25 21.49
C ASN A 180 3.45 -2.04 21.88
N LEU A 181 3.02 -0.80 22.08
CA LEU A 181 1.59 -0.50 22.26
C LEU A 181 0.78 -0.96 21.04
N LEU A 182 1.25 -0.67 19.82
CA LEU A 182 0.60 -1.10 18.60
C LEU A 182 0.71 -2.62 18.38
N ARG A 183 1.87 -3.20 18.68
CA ARG A 183 2.09 -4.65 18.55
C ARG A 183 1.22 -5.45 19.51
N LYS A 184 1.08 -5.01 20.76
CA LYS A 184 0.17 -5.63 21.74
C LYS A 184 -1.28 -5.58 21.27
N ARG A 185 -1.74 -4.44 20.74
CA ARG A 185 -3.06 -4.33 20.14
C ARG A 185 -3.25 -5.32 18.98
N ALA A 186 -2.23 -5.50 18.16
CA ALA A 186 -2.22 -6.44 17.04
C ALA A 186 -1.95 -7.90 17.47
N GLN A 187 -1.90 -8.19 18.77
CA GLN A 187 -1.57 -9.50 19.34
C GLN A 187 -0.26 -10.08 18.77
N CYS A 188 0.69 -9.22 18.43
CA CYS A 188 1.99 -9.62 17.97
C CYS A 188 2.81 -10.15 19.17
N GLU A 189 3.28 -11.39 19.08
CA GLU A 189 4.08 -12.00 20.15
C GLU A 189 5.48 -11.40 20.26
N TYR A 190 5.99 -10.86 19.16
CA TYR A 190 7.31 -10.25 19.12
C TYR A 190 7.26 -8.79 19.56
N LEU A 191 7.77 -8.50 20.75
CA LEU A 191 7.92 -7.15 21.27
C LEU A 191 9.34 -6.64 21.05
N VAL A 192 9.44 -5.39 20.60
CA VAL A 192 10.69 -4.70 20.28
C VAL A 192 11.46 -4.37 21.54
N GLN A 193 12.78 -4.57 21.52
CA GLN A 193 13.70 -4.08 22.55
C GLN A 193 14.27 -2.70 22.17
N ALA A 194 14.66 -1.90 23.13
CA ALA A 194 15.24 -0.57 22.89
C ALA A 194 16.46 -0.60 21.94
N SER A 195 17.27 -1.65 22.02
CA SER A 195 18.45 -1.85 21.16
C SER A 195 18.14 -2.09 19.66
N GLU A 196 16.91 -2.47 19.36
CA GLU A 196 16.46 -2.74 17.97
C GLU A 196 15.90 -1.48 17.29
N VAL A 197 15.62 -0.43 18.08
CA VAL A 197 14.97 0.78 17.57
C VAL A 197 15.92 1.56 16.68
N ASN A 198 15.53 1.73 15.43
CA ASN A 198 16.23 2.50 14.42
C ASN A 198 15.24 2.98 13.34
N VAL A 199 15.73 3.76 12.38
CA VAL A 199 14.90 4.30 11.28
C VAL A 199 14.22 3.19 10.49
N ASP A 200 14.92 2.10 10.19
CA ASP A 200 14.36 0.99 9.42
C ASP A 200 13.22 0.30 10.16
N LEU A 201 13.37 0.06 11.46
CA LEU A 201 12.31 -0.52 12.28
C LEU A 201 11.07 0.38 12.34
N ILE A 202 11.23 1.69 12.51
CA ILE A 202 10.12 2.66 12.48
C ILE A 202 9.40 2.60 11.12
N LEU A 203 10.15 2.58 10.03
CA LEU A 203 9.58 2.51 8.69
C LEU A 203 8.86 1.19 8.42
N ASP A 204 9.39 0.08 8.93
CA ASP A 204 8.77 -1.23 8.81
C ASP A 204 7.48 -1.32 9.64
N GLU A 205 7.48 -0.76 10.85
CA GLU A 205 6.26 -0.72 11.68
C GLU A 205 5.19 0.16 11.06
N ARG A 206 5.57 1.30 10.48
CA ARG A 206 4.65 2.14 9.71
C ARG A 206 4.08 1.40 8.48
N ALA A 207 4.89 0.58 7.80
CA ALA A 207 4.42 -0.21 6.68
C ALA A 207 3.40 -1.27 7.10
N ARG A 208 3.59 -1.93 8.26
CA ARG A 208 2.60 -2.90 8.82
C ARG A 208 1.30 -2.22 9.23
N GLU A 209 1.42 -1.09 9.92
CA GLU A 209 0.27 -0.42 10.54
C GLU A 209 -0.51 0.46 9.57
N LEU A 210 0.18 1.20 8.70
CA LEU A 210 -0.40 2.28 7.89
C LEU A 210 -0.38 1.98 6.40
N VAL A 211 -0.26 0.69 6.01
CA VAL A 211 -0.36 0.29 4.62
C VAL A 211 -1.66 0.82 4.00
N TYR A 212 -1.57 1.44 2.84
CA TYR A 212 -2.65 2.11 2.12
C TYR A 212 -3.26 3.36 2.82
N GLU A 213 -2.78 3.76 3.97
CA GLU A 213 -3.30 4.92 4.71
C GLU A 213 -2.32 6.10 4.72
N GLU A 214 -1.02 5.83 4.96
CA GLU A 214 -0.02 6.91 5.01
C GLU A 214 0.41 7.40 3.63
N CYS A 215 0.80 8.67 3.55
CA CYS A 215 1.57 9.18 2.42
C CYS A 215 3.02 8.73 2.54
N ARG A 216 3.31 7.52 2.04
CA ARG A 216 4.61 6.86 2.21
C ARG A 216 5.77 7.67 1.66
N TRP A 217 5.58 8.39 0.55
CA TRP A 217 6.60 9.24 -0.03
C TRP A 217 7.04 10.34 0.95
N ASN A 218 6.08 11.06 1.53
CA ASN A 218 6.37 12.10 2.51
C ASN A 218 7.08 11.55 3.75
N THR A 219 6.68 10.36 4.22
CA THR A 219 7.34 9.68 5.33
C THR A 219 8.80 9.38 5.01
N LEU A 220 9.08 8.82 3.83
CA LEU A 220 10.46 8.50 3.42
C LEU A 220 11.32 9.76 3.28
N LEU A 221 10.80 10.83 2.66
CA LEU A 221 11.52 12.09 2.52
C LEU A 221 11.85 12.73 3.87
N ARG A 222 10.90 12.70 4.80
CA ARG A 222 11.08 13.25 6.16
C ARG A 222 12.20 12.56 6.94
N MET A 223 12.52 11.31 6.63
CA MET A 223 13.65 10.61 7.26
C MET A 223 15.00 11.24 6.93
N GLY A 224 15.07 11.95 5.80
CA GLY A 224 16.27 12.69 5.39
C GLY A 224 17.36 11.83 4.76
N GLY A 225 18.48 12.45 4.42
CA GLY A 225 19.64 11.78 3.85
C GLY A 225 19.34 11.03 2.55
N THR A 226 19.71 9.76 2.50
CA THR A 226 19.47 8.85 1.38
C THR A 226 18.37 7.83 1.65
N VAL A 227 17.71 7.90 2.81
CA VAL A 227 16.75 6.87 3.26
C VAL A 227 15.66 6.59 2.22
N ALA A 228 15.07 7.63 1.62
CA ALA A 228 14.04 7.45 0.60
C ALA A 228 14.59 6.70 -0.62
N VAL A 229 15.74 7.14 -1.13
CA VAL A 229 16.38 6.55 -2.31
C VAL A 229 16.77 5.09 -2.03
N ASP A 230 17.42 4.83 -0.90
CA ASP A 230 17.94 3.50 -0.55
C ASP A 230 16.79 2.51 -0.36
N ARG A 231 15.74 2.90 0.33
CA ARG A 231 14.58 2.03 0.55
C ARG A 231 13.80 1.77 -0.72
N ILE A 232 13.60 2.77 -1.57
CA ILE A 232 12.93 2.56 -2.86
C ILE A 232 13.76 1.64 -3.74
N LYS A 233 15.08 1.88 -3.87
CA LYS A 233 15.97 1.00 -4.64
C LYS A 233 15.97 -0.44 -4.13
N LYS A 234 15.92 -0.62 -2.81
CA LYS A 234 15.92 -1.95 -2.19
C LYS A 234 14.62 -2.72 -2.45
N TYR A 235 13.48 -2.03 -2.43
CA TYR A 235 12.17 -2.67 -2.42
C TYR A 235 11.31 -2.39 -3.66
N ALA A 236 11.77 -1.53 -4.57
CA ALA A 236 11.08 -1.32 -5.84
C ALA A 236 11.05 -2.62 -6.63
N TYR A 237 9.92 -2.85 -7.27
CA TYR A 237 9.76 -4.01 -8.12
C TYR A 237 10.49 -3.81 -9.44
N TRP A 238 10.30 -2.66 -10.09
CA TRP A 238 10.89 -2.34 -11.37
C TRP A 238 12.37 -1.94 -11.23
N ASP A 239 13.16 -2.26 -12.25
CA ASP A 239 14.57 -1.91 -12.28
C ASP A 239 14.81 -0.41 -12.52
N ASP A 240 13.91 0.27 -13.23
CA ASP A 240 14.03 1.70 -13.51
C ASP A 240 14.26 2.57 -12.25
N PRO A 241 13.47 2.44 -11.17
CA PRO A 241 13.77 3.19 -9.95
C PRO A 241 15.13 2.83 -9.34
N ARG A 242 15.59 1.60 -9.50
CA ARG A 242 16.89 1.16 -8.97
C ARG A 242 18.06 1.84 -9.67
N THR A 243 17.92 2.10 -10.96
CA THR A 243 18.99 2.68 -11.80
C THR A 243 18.91 4.19 -11.88
N THR A 244 17.71 4.76 -11.97
CA THR A 244 17.49 6.18 -12.27
C THR A 244 17.26 7.05 -11.03
N LEU A 245 16.76 6.49 -9.92
CA LEU A 245 16.45 7.25 -8.72
C LEU A 245 17.75 7.73 -8.03
N THR A 246 17.83 9.03 -7.79
CA THR A 246 18.96 9.66 -7.11
C THR A 246 18.47 10.62 -6.02
N LYS A 247 19.38 11.10 -5.19
CA LYS A 247 19.07 12.05 -4.09
C LYS A 247 18.41 13.36 -4.58
N LYS A 248 18.56 13.73 -5.85
CA LYS A 248 17.89 14.93 -6.38
C LYS A 248 16.37 14.87 -6.23
N PHE A 249 15.79 13.67 -6.27
CA PHE A 249 14.35 13.46 -6.12
C PHE A 249 13.82 13.65 -4.68
N ASN A 250 14.69 13.94 -3.72
CA ASN A 250 14.25 14.37 -2.39
C ASN A 250 13.60 15.75 -2.43
N LEU A 251 13.91 16.56 -3.43
CA LEU A 251 13.27 17.83 -3.70
C LEU A 251 12.63 17.78 -5.09
N TRP A 252 11.48 18.37 -5.23
CA TRP A 252 10.81 18.50 -6.50
C TRP A 252 11.34 19.73 -7.25
N PRO A 253 11.31 19.74 -8.60
CA PRO A 253 11.65 20.95 -9.34
C PRO A 253 10.65 22.06 -9.00
N ILE A 254 11.16 23.27 -8.85
CA ILE A 254 10.31 24.46 -8.77
C ILE A 254 9.75 24.70 -10.17
N PRO A 255 8.42 24.83 -10.35
CA PRO A 255 7.86 25.12 -11.65
C PRO A 255 8.49 26.37 -12.27
N GLN A 256 8.90 26.30 -13.53
CA GLN A 256 9.61 27.41 -14.20
C GLN A 256 8.82 28.72 -14.14
N VAL A 257 7.49 28.63 -14.27
CA VAL A 257 6.63 29.80 -14.15
C VAL A 257 6.78 30.54 -12.81
N VAL A 258 7.03 29.81 -11.72
CA VAL A 258 7.22 30.40 -10.38
C VAL A 258 8.56 31.15 -10.34
N ILE A 259 9.59 30.58 -10.95
CA ILE A 259 10.92 31.23 -11.05
C ILE A 259 10.82 32.50 -11.90
N ASP A 260 10.21 32.42 -13.06
CA ASP A 260 10.15 33.53 -14.03
C ASP A 260 9.25 34.66 -13.55
N THR A 261 8.24 34.39 -12.76
CA THR A 261 7.33 35.43 -12.23
C THR A 261 7.82 36.05 -10.93
N ASN A 262 8.85 35.52 -10.31
CA ASN A 262 9.47 36.13 -9.13
C ASN A 262 10.31 37.32 -9.55
N LYS A 263 9.86 38.51 -9.19
CA LYS A 263 10.50 39.79 -9.59
C LYS A 263 11.42 40.36 -8.52
N ASP A 264 11.30 39.88 -7.29
CA ASP A 264 11.94 40.55 -6.14
C ASP A 264 13.31 39.93 -5.83
N VAL A 265 13.50 38.65 -6.09
CA VAL A 265 14.74 37.91 -5.79
C VAL A 265 15.01 36.89 -6.89
N VAL A 266 16.29 36.71 -7.24
CA VAL A 266 16.68 35.58 -8.11
C VAL A 266 16.38 34.27 -7.41
N MET A 267 15.47 33.52 -7.97
CA MET A 267 15.08 32.21 -7.45
C MET A 267 15.85 31.13 -8.23
N GLU A 268 16.73 30.43 -7.52
CA GLU A 268 17.45 29.31 -8.10
C GLU A 268 16.60 28.03 -8.07
N GLN A 269 16.80 27.18 -9.06
CA GLN A 269 16.18 25.85 -9.12
C GLN A 269 16.77 24.93 -8.05
N ASN A 270 15.97 23.97 -7.59
CA ASN A 270 16.46 22.94 -6.67
C ASN A 270 17.64 22.16 -7.28
N PRO A 271 18.62 21.75 -6.46
CA PRO A 271 19.81 21.04 -6.92
C PRO A 271 19.50 19.81 -7.78
N GLY A 272 20.11 19.73 -8.95
CA GLY A 272 19.95 18.61 -9.89
C GLY A 272 18.78 18.75 -10.86
N TRP A 273 18.07 19.88 -10.86
CA TRP A 273 16.96 20.17 -11.76
C TRP A 273 17.24 21.35 -12.73
N ASN A 274 18.49 21.81 -12.76
CA ASN A 274 18.94 22.88 -13.68
C ASN A 274 19.04 22.34 -15.12
#